data_1820d2ed8688bd3bc1d4cb5a1c08e37b
#
_entry.id   1820d2ed8688bd3bc1d4cb5a1c08e37b
#
_cell.length_a   1.000
_cell.length_b   1.000
_cell.length_c   1.000
_cell.angle_alpha   90.00
_cell.angle_beta   90.00
_cell.angle_gamma   90.00
#
_symmetry.space_group_name_H-M   'P 1'
#
loop_
_entity.id
_entity.type
_entity.pdbx_description
1 polymer ?
#
loop_
_entity_poly.entity_id
_entity_poly.type
_entity_poly.pdbx_seq_one_letter_code
_entity_poly.pdbx_strand_id
1 'polypeptide(L)'
;MAKQITIDETYLQDTLIQLLNIPSPTGYTDAAIQYVESKLDDLGLVSRQTPKGTLVAEWPGKKEDKPRGLTAHIDTLGAMVSEIKPSGRLKLTQLGMYTWNTIEGEGCRILTRSGRTIRGSVLLTKASGHIHSKEVGSTPRDADTMEVRIDERSQTSDETADLGISVGDIVALDPRVENTPSGFIRSRHLDDKAGVACLLAAAQAMIGANVKPSQRTTIHISNYEEVGHGAAAGLPDDLFELVAIDMAPVGEGQTADEFHVTICAKDRGGPYHYALTRKLEELAQTAEIPHKLDVYPFYGSDGEAYWRAGGDVRVALFGPGIDASHNYERTHIDSLRATTQLIVTYLQSS
;
A
#
# COMPACT_ATOMS: atom_id res chain seq x y z
N MET A 1 -12.65 -24.84 17.88
CA MET A 1 -12.36 -24.60 16.44
C MET A 1 -12.81 -23.20 16.09
N ALA A 2 -12.06 -22.47 15.30
CA ALA A 2 -12.48 -21.18 14.76
C ALA A 2 -13.73 -21.40 13.89
N LYS A 3 -14.68 -20.45 13.92
CA LYS A 3 -15.85 -20.49 13.06
C LYS A 3 -15.38 -20.22 11.63
N GLN A 4 -15.74 -21.08 10.69
CA GLN A 4 -15.50 -20.81 9.27
C GLN A 4 -16.39 -19.62 8.86
N ILE A 5 -15.77 -18.58 8.34
CA ILE A 5 -16.42 -17.34 7.90
C ILE A 5 -16.18 -17.21 6.41
N THR A 6 -17.25 -16.99 5.66
CA THR A 6 -17.17 -16.77 4.20
C THR A 6 -16.71 -15.35 3.94
N ILE A 7 -15.74 -15.18 3.06
CA ILE A 7 -15.28 -13.88 2.59
C ILE A 7 -16.14 -13.44 1.41
N ASP A 8 -16.60 -12.20 1.47
CA ASP A 8 -17.29 -11.56 0.34
C ASP A 8 -16.24 -11.03 -0.66
N GLU A 9 -15.98 -11.84 -1.69
CA GLU A 9 -15.00 -11.49 -2.72
C GLU A 9 -15.41 -10.25 -3.54
N THR A 10 -16.71 -10.02 -3.70
CA THR A 10 -17.21 -8.82 -4.39
C THR A 10 -16.87 -7.57 -3.58
N TYR A 11 -17.16 -7.59 -2.27
CA TYR A 11 -16.78 -6.49 -1.39
C TYR A 11 -15.27 -6.24 -1.39
N LEU A 12 -14.46 -7.30 -1.33
CA LEU A 12 -13.00 -7.21 -1.35
C LEU A 12 -12.49 -6.56 -2.65
N GLN A 13 -12.95 -7.05 -3.80
CA GLN A 13 -12.55 -6.51 -5.10
C GLN A 13 -13.01 -5.06 -5.30
N ASP A 14 -14.28 -4.76 -5.02
CA ASP A 14 -14.84 -3.42 -5.18
C ASP A 14 -14.12 -2.41 -4.26
N THR A 15 -13.83 -2.79 -3.02
CA THR A 15 -13.07 -1.96 -2.07
C THR A 15 -11.67 -1.69 -2.62
N LEU A 16 -10.96 -2.71 -3.09
CA LEU A 16 -9.63 -2.54 -3.67
C LEU A 16 -9.65 -1.63 -4.90
N ILE A 17 -10.56 -1.88 -5.86
CA ILE A 17 -10.66 -1.09 -7.10
C ILE A 17 -10.96 0.38 -6.79
N GLN A 18 -11.82 0.65 -5.82
CA GLN A 18 -12.13 2.02 -5.40
C GLN A 18 -10.91 2.69 -4.77
N LEU A 19 -10.21 2.01 -3.83
CA LEU A 19 -8.98 2.52 -3.22
C LEU A 19 -7.90 2.82 -4.25
N LEU A 20 -7.67 1.93 -5.21
CA LEU A 20 -6.67 2.11 -6.26
C LEU A 20 -6.91 3.38 -7.09
N ASN A 21 -8.16 3.76 -7.31
CA ASN A 21 -8.53 4.97 -8.07
C ASN A 21 -8.45 6.27 -7.26
N ILE A 22 -8.27 6.22 -5.95
CA ILE A 22 -8.06 7.40 -5.11
C ILE A 22 -6.56 7.68 -5.00
N PRO A 23 -6.05 8.82 -5.52
CA PRO A 23 -4.65 9.18 -5.36
C PRO A 23 -4.27 9.32 -3.88
N SER A 24 -3.18 8.70 -3.49
CA SER A 24 -2.66 8.78 -2.12
C SER A 24 -1.13 8.73 -2.05
N PRO A 25 -0.37 9.50 -2.85
CA PRO A 25 1.08 9.57 -2.65
C PRO A 25 1.42 9.94 -1.21
N THR A 26 2.53 9.41 -0.70
CA THR A 26 2.99 9.66 0.67
C THR A 26 2.83 11.12 1.09
N GLY A 27 2.15 11.36 2.21
CA GLY A 27 1.83 12.70 2.73
C GLY A 27 0.61 13.36 2.10
N TYR A 28 -0.02 12.77 1.09
CA TYR A 28 -1.26 13.24 0.47
C TYR A 28 -2.33 12.14 0.48
N THR A 29 -2.77 11.73 1.66
CA THR A 29 -3.60 10.52 1.84
C THR A 29 -5.02 10.81 2.31
N ASP A 30 -5.40 12.05 2.55
CA ASP A 30 -6.65 12.42 3.21
C ASP A 30 -7.90 11.80 2.56
N ALA A 31 -7.99 11.84 1.22
CA ALA A 31 -9.13 11.27 0.51
C ALA A 31 -9.22 9.74 0.65
N ALA A 32 -8.08 9.05 0.64
CA ALA A 32 -8.03 7.61 0.84
C ALA A 32 -8.32 7.22 2.30
N ILE A 33 -7.82 7.99 3.25
CA ILE A 33 -8.15 7.84 4.69
C ILE A 33 -9.65 8.04 4.92
N GLN A 34 -10.26 9.10 4.38
CA GLN A 34 -11.70 9.34 4.49
C GLN A 34 -12.54 8.19 3.90
N TYR A 35 -12.08 7.61 2.78
CA TYR A 35 -12.74 6.43 2.21
C TYR A 35 -12.68 5.24 3.18
N VAL A 36 -11.52 4.94 3.77
CA VAL A 36 -11.37 3.85 4.75
C VAL A 36 -12.18 4.14 6.01
N GLU A 37 -12.17 5.38 6.50
CA GLU A 37 -12.98 5.81 7.64
C GLU A 37 -14.46 5.53 7.39
N SER A 38 -14.99 5.92 6.21
CA SER A 38 -16.39 5.63 5.85
C SER A 38 -16.70 4.13 5.84
N LYS A 39 -15.76 3.27 5.41
CA LYS A 39 -15.93 1.81 5.45
C LYS A 39 -15.95 1.26 6.87
N LEU A 40 -15.11 1.79 7.76
CA LEU A 40 -15.10 1.41 9.17
C LEU A 40 -16.39 1.87 9.88
N ASP A 41 -16.88 3.06 9.58
CA ASP A 41 -18.14 3.59 10.09
C ASP A 41 -19.33 2.74 9.66
N ASP A 42 -19.39 2.34 8.38
CA ASP A 42 -20.42 1.41 7.86
C ASP A 42 -20.42 0.06 8.61
N LEU A 43 -19.27 -0.35 9.14
CA LEU A 43 -19.09 -1.55 9.94
C LEU A 43 -19.34 -1.31 11.45
N GLY A 44 -19.62 -0.07 11.86
CA GLY A 44 -19.81 0.32 13.26
C GLY A 44 -18.52 0.34 14.09
N LEU A 45 -17.36 0.45 13.44
CA LEU A 45 -16.06 0.60 14.08
C LEU A 45 -15.68 2.09 14.14
N VAL A 46 -15.71 2.64 15.35
CA VAL A 46 -15.35 4.05 15.57
C VAL A 46 -13.85 4.22 15.38
N SER A 47 -13.48 5.13 14.49
CA SER A 47 -12.09 5.47 14.21
C SER A 47 -11.75 6.92 14.56
N ARG A 48 -10.46 7.21 14.61
CA ARG A 48 -9.92 8.55 14.78
C ARG A 48 -8.69 8.74 13.90
N GLN A 49 -8.57 9.90 13.31
CA GLN A 49 -7.35 10.29 12.62
C GLN A 49 -6.33 10.87 13.62
N THR A 50 -5.06 10.52 13.48
CA THR A 50 -3.96 11.08 14.25
C THR A 50 -3.40 12.34 13.60
N PRO A 51 -2.64 13.18 14.35
CA PRO A 51 -1.95 14.34 13.75
C PRO A 51 -0.99 13.99 12.61
N LYS A 52 -0.50 12.75 12.54
CA LYS A 52 0.35 12.25 11.45
C LYS A 52 -0.45 11.87 10.19
N GLY A 53 -1.79 11.86 10.25
CA GLY A 53 -2.64 11.44 9.13
C GLY A 53 -2.92 9.93 9.08
N THR A 54 -2.62 9.20 10.13
CA THR A 54 -2.94 7.77 10.28
C THR A 54 -4.36 7.60 10.79
N LEU A 55 -5.09 6.61 10.33
CA LEU A 55 -6.41 6.24 10.86
C LEU A 55 -6.28 5.09 11.85
N VAL A 56 -6.89 5.23 13.03
CA VAL A 56 -6.85 4.22 14.09
C VAL A 56 -8.26 3.89 14.54
N ALA A 57 -8.62 2.61 14.52
CA ALA A 57 -9.91 2.13 15.04
C ALA A 57 -9.70 1.04 16.09
N GLU A 58 -10.46 1.13 17.18
CA GLU A 58 -10.48 0.11 18.22
C GLU A 58 -11.61 -0.88 17.98
N TRP A 59 -11.27 -2.15 17.89
CA TRP A 59 -12.23 -3.24 17.74
C TRP A 59 -12.31 -4.06 19.02
N PRO A 60 -13.41 -3.95 19.80
CA PRO A 60 -13.54 -4.66 21.07
C PRO A 60 -13.48 -6.18 20.88
N GLY A 61 -12.58 -6.83 21.61
CA GLY A 61 -12.41 -8.28 21.62
C GLY A 61 -13.26 -8.98 22.69
N LYS A 62 -13.10 -10.30 22.77
CA LYS A 62 -13.64 -11.12 23.87
C LYS A 62 -12.81 -10.99 25.15
N LYS A 63 -11.53 -10.62 24.99
CA LYS A 63 -10.52 -10.43 26.05
C LYS A 63 -9.66 -9.21 25.75
N GLU A 64 -8.94 -8.74 26.74
CA GLU A 64 -8.07 -7.57 26.67
C GLU A 64 -6.66 -7.81 27.25
N ASP A 65 -6.35 -9.05 27.63
CA ASP A 65 -5.08 -9.39 28.29
C ASP A 65 -3.89 -9.46 27.34
N LYS A 66 -4.12 -9.57 26.03
CA LYS A 66 -3.10 -9.59 24.98
C LYS A 66 -3.58 -8.80 23.76
N PRO A 67 -3.66 -7.46 23.86
CA PRO A 67 -4.16 -6.64 22.77
C PRO A 67 -3.32 -6.82 21.50
N ARG A 68 -3.98 -6.74 20.34
CA ARG A 68 -3.38 -6.94 19.03
C ARG A 68 -3.47 -5.68 18.18
N GLY A 69 -2.45 -5.41 17.39
CA GLY A 69 -2.47 -4.44 16.32
C GLY A 69 -2.45 -5.13 14.97
N LEU A 70 -3.25 -4.62 14.02
CA LEU A 70 -3.13 -4.90 12.59
C LEU A 70 -2.80 -3.58 11.90
N THR A 71 -1.72 -3.52 11.15
CA THR A 71 -1.34 -2.32 10.40
C THR A 71 -1.24 -2.64 8.91
N ALA A 72 -1.74 -1.74 8.07
CA ALA A 72 -1.57 -1.73 6.62
C ALA A 72 -1.38 -0.28 6.17
N HIS A 73 -0.65 -0.03 5.09
CA HIS A 73 -0.44 1.35 4.68
C HIS A 73 -1.33 1.77 3.50
N ILE A 74 -1.73 3.04 3.48
CA ILE A 74 -2.60 3.61 2.45
C ILE A 74 -1.82 4.51 1.49
N ASP A 75 -0.66 4.99 1.92
CA ASP A 75 0.19 5.82 1.08
C ASP A 75 0.86 4.98 -0.02
N THR A 76 1.14 5.64 -1.12
CA THR A 76 1.67 5.03 -2.32
C THR A 76 2.88 5.78 -2.82
N LEU A 77 3.64 5.12 -3.68
CA LEU A 77 4.66 5.79 -4.50
C LEU A 77 4.06 6.95 -5.28
N GLY A 78 4.87 7.96 -5.49
CA GLY A 78 4.52 9.14 -6.26
C GLY A 78 5.73 10.03 -6.50
N ALA A 79 5.48 11.29 -6.79
CA ALA A 79 6.53 12.28 -6.91
C ALA A 79 6.03 13.67 -6.45
N MET A 80 6.98 14.60 -6.38
CA MET A 80 6.71 16.00 -6.08
C MET A 80 7.43 16.87 -7.11
N VAL A 81 6.82 17.97 -7.49
CA VAL A 81 7.45 18.96 -8.37
C VAL A 81 8.64 19.58 -7.64
N SER A 82 9.84 19.41 -8.15
CA SER A 82 11.07 20.02 -7.61
C SER A 82 11.50 21.27 -8.35
N GLU A 83 11.08 21.43 -9.63
CA GLU A 83 11.41 22.60 -10.47
C GLU A 83 10.38 22.72 -11.59
N ILE A 84 10.00 23.95 -11.92
CA ILE A 84 9.34 24.28 -13.19
C ILE A 84 10.45 24.74 -14.15
N LYS A 85 10.74 23.91 -15.15
CA LYS A 85 11.79 24.19 -16.12
C LYS A 85 11.47 25.39 -17.01
N PRO A 86 12.47 26.06 -17.61
CA PRO A 86 12.21 27.17 -18.55
C PRO A 86 11.27 26.81 -19.71
N SER A 87 11.22 25.52 -20.08
CA SER A 87 10.30 24.98 -21.10
C SER A 87 8.87 24.75 -20.63
N GLY A 88 8.52 25.10 -19.39
CA GLY A 88 7.22 24.82 -18.77
C GLY A 88 7.04 23.37 -18.30
N ARG A 89 7.99 22.46 -18.58
CA ARG A 89 7.94 21.08 -18.09
C ARG A 89 8.37 21.00 -16.62
N LEU A 90 8.01 19.91 -15.93
CA LEU A 90 8.26 19.76 -14.51
C LEU A 90 9.39 18.75 -14.26
N LYS A 91 10.37 19.14 -13.46
CA LYS A 91 11.33 18.24 -12.84
C LYS A 91 10.73 17.67 -11.58
N LEU A 92 10.99 16.39 -11.30
CA LEU A 92 10.42 15.65 -10.18
C LEU A 92 11.49 15.26 -9.15
N THR A 93 11.02 15.12 -7.90
CA THR A 93 11.67 14.31 -6.87
C THR A 93 10.71 13.17 -6.46
N GLN A 94 11.27 11.98 -6.18
CA GLN A 94 10.48 10.80 -5.84
C GLN A 94 9.88 10.92 -4.43
N LEU A 95 8.69 10.37 -4.26
CA LEU A 95 8.09 10.01 -2.99
C LEU A 95 8.05 8.47 -2.93
N GLY A 96 8.80 7.91 -1.97
CA GLY A 96 9.11 6.48 -1.93
C GLY A 96 10.28 6.08 -2.86
N MET A 97 10.61 4.80 -2.87
CA MET A 97 11.74 4.27 -3.63
C MET A 97 11.27 3.43 -4.82
N TYR A 98 11.52 3.88 -6.02
CA TYR A 98 11.31 3.14 -7.27
C TYR A 98 12.37 3.51 -8.30
N THR A 99 12.55 2.68 -9.32
CA THR A 99 13.46 3.01 -10.42
C THR A 99 12.74 3.84 -11.48
N TRP A 100 13.38 4.88 -12.01
CA TRP A 100 12.77 5.85 -12.92
C TRP A 100 12.19 5.24 -14.21
N ASN A 101 12.76 4.12 -14.68
CA ASN A 101 12.24 3.41 -15.86
C ASN A 101 10.86 2.78 -15.62
N THR A 102 10.45 2.56 -14.37
CA THR A 102 9.12 2.00 -14.06
C THR A 102 7.99 2.97 -14.29
N ILE A 103 8.31 4.26 -14.43
CA ILE A 103 7.32 5.34 -14.63
C ILE A 103 7.41 6.00 -16.00
N GLU A 104 8.36 5.59 -16.86
CA GLU A 104 8.47 6.13 -18.22
C GLU A 104 7.21 5.79 -19.04
N GLY A 105 6.54 6.83 -19.56
CA GLY A 105 5.31 6.70 -20.32
C GLY A 105 4.03 6.68 -19.47
N GLU A 106 4.15 6.73 -18.15
CA GLU A 106 2.96 6.77 -17.29
C GLU A 106 2.24 8.12 -17.35
N GLY A 107 0.90 8.06 -17.33
CA GLY A 107 0.07 9.21 -17.05
C GLY A 107 0.17 9.62 -15.60
N CYS A 108 -0.04 10.90 -15.32
CA CYS A 108 -0.04 11.40 -13.95
C CYS A 108 -1.03 12.55 -13.75
N ARG A 109 -1.28 12.85 -12.49
CA ARG A 109 -2.06 13.99 -12.02
C ARG A 109 -1.18 14.88 -11.16
N ILE A 110 -1.05 16.15 -11.54
CA ILE A 110 -0.42 17.15 -10.71
C ILE A 110 -1.51 17.73 -9.82
N LEU A 111 -1.39 17.50 -8.51
CA LEU A 111 -2.34 17.91 -7.47
C LEU A 111 -1.81 19.20 -6.87
N THR A 112 -2.34 20.32 -7.32
CA THR A 112 -1.85 21.64 -6.94
C THR A 112 -2.33 22.07 -5.57
N ARG A 113 -1.57 22.91 -4.88
CA ARG A 113 -1.96 23.50 -3.58
C ARG A 113 -3.20 24.38 -3.68
N SER A 114 -3.54 24.87 -4.89
CA SER A 114 -4.78 25.60 -5.15
C SER A 114 -6.02 24.70 -5.28
N GLY A 115 -5.84 23.36 -5.17
CA GLY A 115 -6.91 22.36 -5.29
C GLY A 115 -7.27 21.99 -6.74
N ARG A 116 -6.49 22.43 -7.73
CA ARG A 116 -6.65 22.00 -9.12
C ARG A 116 -5.94 20.67 -9.37
N THR A 117 -6.48 19.89 -10.28
CA THR A 117 -5.82 18.69 -10.82
C THR A 117 -5.50 18.94 -12.28
N ILE A 118 -4.21 18.83 -12.64
CA ILE A 118 -3.74 19.01 -14.01
C ILE A 118 -3.18 17.68 -14.49
N ARG A 119 -3.50 17.29 -15.71
CA ARG A 119 -3.03 16.05 -16.32
C ARG A 119 -1.63 16.23 -16.90
N GLY A 120 -0.87 15.11 -16.95
CA GLY A 120 0.41 15.05 -17.59
C GLY A 120 0.89 13.64 -17.82
N SER A 121 2.08 13.52 -18.36
CA SER A 121 2.76 12.23 -18.57
C SER A 121 4.25 12.35 -18.28
N VAL A 122 4.81 11.28 -17.69
CA VAL A 122 6.23 11.18 -17.37
C VAL A 122 7.01 10.68 -18.59
N LEU A 123 7.98 11.41 -19.03
CA LEU A 123 8.76 11.10 -20.24
C LEU A 123 10.23 11.44 -20.04
N LEU A 124 11.08 10.88 -20.89
CA LEU A 124 12.44 11.39 -21.08
C LEU A 124 12.43 12.82 -21.64
N THR A 125 13.41 13.62 -21.27
CA THR A 125 13.67 14.93 -21.90
C THR A 125 13.89 14.81 -23.41
N LYS A 126 14.49 13.68 -23.85
CA LYS A 126 14.72 13.33 -25.26
C LYS A 126 13.86 12.14 -25.69
N ALA A 127 12.54 12.23 -25.53
CA ALA A 127 11.62 11.10 -25.70
C ALA A 127 11.40 10.65 -27.16
N SER A 128 11.55 11.55 -28.15
CA SER A 128 11.21 11.25 -29.56
C SER A 128 12.30 10.42 -30.26
N GLY A 129 11.99 9.15 -30.58
CA GLY A 129 12.90 8.28 -31.34
C GLY A 129 13.21 8.78 -32.75
N HIS A 130 12.28 9.50 -33.39
CA HIS A 130 12.49 10.08 -34.72
C HIS A 130 13.43 11.30 -34.73
N ILE A 131 13.61 11.95 -33.55
CA ILE A 131 14.52 13.12 -33.42
C ILE A 131 15.84 12.69 -32.79
N HIS A 132 15.80 11.89 -31.71
CA HIS A 132 16.95 11.57 -30.89
C HIS A 132 17.55 10.18 -31.19
N SER A 133 16.86 9.36 -32.00
CA SER A 133 17.33 8.05 -32.45
C SER A 133 17.87 7.17 -31.31
N LYS A 134 19.15 6.78 -31.38
CA LYS A 134 19.77 5.87 -30.41
C LYS A 134 19.90 6.48 -28.99
N GLU A 135 19.91 7.81 -28.87
CA GLU A 135 20.01 8.49 -27.56
C GLU A 135 18.83 8.14 -26.64
N VAL A 136 17.63 7.93 -27.20
CA VAL A 136 16.47 7.51 -26.40
C VAL A 136 16.76 6.24 -25.60
N GLY A 137 17.40 5.25 -26.22
CA GLY A 137 17.75 3.98 -25.56
C GLY A 137 18.94 4.06 -24.61
N SER A 138 19.89 4.97 -24.87
CA SER A 138 21.12 5.08 -24.08
C SER A 138 21.10 6.16 -22.98
N THR A 139 20.12 7.06 -22.99
CA THR A 139 19.94 8.05 -21.92
C THR A 139 19.56 7.36 -20.60
N PRO A 140 20.29 7.57 -19.51
CA PRO A 140 19.89 7.07 -18.20
C PRO A 140 18.49 7.56 -17.82
N ARG A 141 17.77 6.77 -17.05
CA ARG A 141 16.48 7.18 -16.44
C ARG A 141 16.77 7.59 -15.01
N ASP A 142 16.78 8.90 -14.78
CA ASP A 142 17.09 9.51 -13.49
C ASP A 142 16.35 10.85 -13.32
N ALA A 143 16.56 11.51 -12.19
CA ALA A 143 15.89 12.77 -11.86
C ALA A 143 16.23 13.94 -12.82
N ASP A 144 17.32 13.87 -13.55
CA ASP A 144 17.75 14.94 -14.48
C ASP A 144 17.23 14.72 -15.90
N THR A 145 16.98 13.48 -16.26
CA THR A 145 16.59 13.07 -17.60
C THR A 145 15.11 12.76 -17.75
N MET A 146 14.40 12.52 -16.62
CA MET A 146 12.95 12.33 -16.61
C MET A 146 12.22 13.63 -16.23
N GLU A 147 11.07 13.87 -16.85
CA GLU A 147 10.29 15.08 -16.63
C GLU A 147 8.80 14.82 -16.88
N VAL A 148 7.94 15.67 -16.33
CA VAL A 148 6.51 15.68 -16.68
C VAL A 148 6.26 16.71 -17.79
N ARG A 149 5.63 16.23 -18.85
CA ARG A 149 4.96 17.06 -19.82
C ARG A 149 3.51 17.21 -19.39
N ILE A 150 3.09 18.44 -19.09
CA ILE A 150 1.68 18.75 -18.74
C ILE A 150 0.79 18.81 -19.99
N ASP A 151 -0.48 18.47 -19.82
CA ASP A 151 -1.47 18.43 -20.91
C ASP A 151 -2.22 19.78 -20.99
N GLU A 152 -1.46 20.87 -20.91
CA GLU A 152 -1.93 22.25 -21.01
C GLU A 152 -1.07 23.04 -21.98
N ARG A 153 -1.58 24.15 -22.49
CA ARG A 153 -0.81 25.06 -23.34
C ARG A 153 0.12 25.90 -22.48
N SER A 154 1.33 25.41 -22.33
CA SER A 154 2.41 26.09 -21.62
C SER A 154 3.75 25.75 -22.27
N GLN A 155 4.56 26.77 -22.53
CA GLN A 155 5.89 26.66 -23.13
C GLN A 155 6.97 27.39 -22.32
N THR A 156 6.56 28.02 -21.21
CA THR A 156 7.46 28.75 -20.30
C THR A 156 7.16 28.43 -18.85
N SER A 157 8.12 28.67 -17.97
CA SER A 157 7.94 28.53 -16.53
C SER A 157 6.81 29.41 -16.00
N ASP A 158 6.68 30.64 -16.51
CA ASP A 158 5.67 31.59 -16.05
C ASP A 158 4.25 31.11 -16.45
N GLU A 159 4.08 30.69 -17.72
CA GLU A 159 2.81 30.13 -18.17
C GLU A 159 2.39 28.89 -17.35
N THR A 160 3.35 28.03 -16.96
CA THR A 160 3.08 26.87 -16.12
C THR A 160 2.71 27.29 -14.69
N ALA A 161 3.39 28.28 -14.14
CA ALA A 161 3.07 28.84 -12.82
C ALA A 161 1.67 29.51 -12.81
N ASP A 162 1.29 30.19 -13.88
CA ASP A 162 -0.04 30.80 -14.03
C ASP A 162 -1.18 29.78 -14.06
N LEU A 163 -0.90 28.52 -14.40
CA LEU A 163 -1.85 27.42 -14.24
C LEU A 163 -2.08 27.02 -12.76
N GLY A 164 -1.29 27.56 -11.85
CA GLY A 164 -1.33 27.29 -10.41
C GLY A 164 -0.42 26.14 -9.99
N ILE A 165 0.51 25.69 -10.86
CA ILE A 165 1.53 24.69 -10.52
C ILE A 165 2.67 25.38 -9.78
N SER A 166 3.17 24.76 -8.74
CA SER A 166 4.29 25.24 -7.93
C SER A 166 5.22 24.12 -7.48
N VAL A 167 6.43 24.48 -7.10
CA VAL A 167 7.35 23.57 -6.41
C VAL A 167 6.68 23.08 -5.13
N GLY A 168 6.72 21.77 -4.90
CA GLY A 168 6.09 21.10 -3.79
C GLY A 168 4.67 20.58 -4.09
N ASP A 169 4.15 20.76 -5.32
CA ASP A 169 2.91 20.08 -5.73
C ASP A 169 3.13 18.59 -5.91
N ILE A 170 2.13 17.81 -5.51
CA ILE A 170 2.16 16.34 -5.56
C ILE A 170 1.89 15.85 -6.98
N VAL A 171 2.64 14.84 -7.40
CA VAL A 171 2.44 14.14 -8.67
C VAL A 171 2.04 12.69 -8.38
N ALA A 172 0.77 12.38 -8.58
CA ALA A 172 0.21 11.05 -8.44
C ALA A 172 0.26 10.32 -9.80
N LEU A 173 0.87 9.15 -9.83
CA LEU A 173 0.91 8.28 -11.01
C LEU A 173 -0.46 7.63 -11.23
N ASP A 174 -0.84 7.43 -12.50
CA ASP A 174 -2.10 6.76 -12.80
C ASP A 174 -2.06 5.28 -12.40
N PRO A 175 -3.07 4.77 -11.69
CA PRO A 175 -3.10 3.39 -11.23
C PRO A 175 -3.28 2.38 -12.37
N ARG A 176 -3.94 2.74 -13.45
CA ARG A 176 -4.28 1.88 -14.58
C ARG A 176 -4.92 0.54 -14.17
N VAL A 177 -5.97 0.62 -13.36
CA VAL A 177 -6.63 -0.57 -12.79
C VAL A 177 -7.27 -1.42 -13.88
N GLU A 178 -6.92 -2.69 -13.93
CA GLU A 178 -7.53 -3.70 -14.79
C GLU A 178 -7.90 -4.93 -13.96
N ASN A 179 -9.17 -5.36 -14.05
CA ASN A 179 -9.64 -6.61 -13.48
C ASN A 179 -10.00 -7.58 -14.61
N THR A 180 -9.40 -8.76 -14.62
CA THR A 180 -9.59 -9.75 -15.68
C THR A 180 -10.62 -10.81 -15.28
N PRO A 181 -11.35 -11.41 -16.24
CA PRO A 181 -12.28 -12.51 -15.95
C PRO A 181 -11.61 -13.76 -15.36
N SER A 182 -10.29 -13.89 -15.51
CA SER A 182 -9.49 -14.98 -14.93
C SER A 182 -9.04 -14.72 -13.50
N GLY A 183 -9.47 -13.62 -12.87
CA GLY A 183 -9.20 -13.30 -11.47
C GLY A 183 -7.92 -12.49 -11.22
N PHE A 184 -7.16 -12.12 -12.25
CA PHE A 184 -6.01 -11.23 -12.07
C PHE A 184 -6.44 -9.77 -11.96
N ILE A 185 -5.81 -9.05 -11.07
CA ILE A 185 -5.94 -7.61 -10.88
C ILE A 185 -4.57 -6.99 -11.14
N ARG A 186 -4.53 -6.07 -12.10
CA ARG A 186 -3.34 -5.28 -12.43
C ARG A 186 -3.56 -3.83 -12.08
N SER A 187 -2.60 -3.22 -11.44
CA SER A 187 -2.62 -1.79 -11.12
C SER A 187 -1.24 -1.37 -10.61
N ARG A 188 -0.92 -0.10 -10.67
CA ARG A 188 0.04 0.46 -9.72
C ARG A 188 -0.65 0.56 -8.35
N HIS A 189 0.14 0.54 -7.27
CA HIS A 189 -0.34 0.81 -5.91
C HIS A 189 -1.18 -0.32 -5.27
N LEU A 190 -1.04 -1.58 -5.77
CA LEU A 190 -1.49 -2.75 -5.00
C LEU A 190 -0.75 -2.82 -3.67
N ASP A 191 0.49 -2.39 -3.65
CA ASP A 191 1.29 -2.03 -2.50
C ASP A 191 0.83 -0.67 -1.92
N ASP A 192 0.19 -0.58 -0.72
CA ASP A 192 -0.38 -1.73 0.02
C ASP A 192 -1.91 -1.58 0.16
N LYS A 193 -2.55 -0.96 -0.86
CA LYS A 193 -4.01 -0.88 -0.91
C LYS A 193 -4.67 -2.26 -0.92
N ALA A 194 -3.94 -3.29 -1.37
CA ALA A 194 -4.38 -4.68 -1.30
C ALA A 194 -4.47 -5.18 0.14
N GLY A 195 -3.48 -4.90 0.99
CA GLY A 195 -3.52 -5.22 2.42
C GLY A 195 -4.63 -4.49 3.14
N VAL A 196 -4.81 -3.18 2.85
CA VAL A 196 -5.94 -2.40 3.40
C VAL A 196 -7.28 -3.01 3.01
N ALA A 197 -7.48 -3.40 1.74
CA ALA A 197 -8.72 -4.02 1.28
C ALA A 197 -8.96 -5.38 1.94
N CYS A 198 -7.92 -6.21 2.10
CA CYS A 198 -8.01 -7.49 2.81
C CYS A 198 -8.41 -7.29 4.28
N LEU A 199 -7.86 -6.28 4.96
CA LEU A 199 -8.19 -5.96 6.34
C LEU A 199 -9.65 -5.51 6.49
N LEU A 200 -10.14 -4.63 5.62
CA LEU A 200 -11.54 -4.19 5.59
C LEU A 200 -12.51 -5.35 5.30
N ALA A 201 -12.14 -6.24 4.35
CA ALA A 201 -12.95 -7.41 4.03
C ALA A 201 -12.99 -8.43 5.19
N ALA A 202 -11.89 -8.58 5.94
CA ALA A 202 -11.86 -9.41 7.13
C ALA A 202 -12.77 -8.84 8.24
N ALA A 203 -12.74 -7.52 8.43
CA ALA A 203 -13.63 -6.85 9.40
C ALA A 203 -15.09 -7.01 8.99
N GLN A 204 -15.43 -6.77 7.73
CA GLN A 204 -16.77 -6.95 7.17
C GLN A 204 -17.27 -8.38 7.38
N ALA A 205 -16.48 -9.39 7.05
CA ALA A 205 -16.84 -10.80 7.17
C ALA A 205 -17.09 -11.21 8.62
N MET A 206 -16.23 -10.80 9.57
CA MET A 206 -16.38 -11.13 10.99
C MET A 206 -17.59 -10.43 11.62
N ILE A 207 -17.81 -9.15 11.33
CA ILE A 207 -18.94 -8.38 11.84
C ILE A 207 -20.24 -8.92 11.27
N GLY A 208 -20.31 -9.17 9.96
CA GLY A 208 -21.47 -9.79 9.30
C GLY A 208 -21.79 -11.17 9.84
N ALA A 209 -20.80 -11.94 10.27
CA ALA A 209 -20.98 -13.23 10.94
C ALA A 209 -21.28 -13.13 12.46
N ASN A 210 -21.33 -11.92 13.02
CA ASN A 210 -21.46 -11.62 14.45
C ASN A 210 -20.37 -12.31 15.30
N VAL A 211 -19.11 -12.26 14.82
CA VAL A 211 -17.93 -12.83 15.49
C VAL A 211 -17.00 -11.71 15.93
N LYS A 212 -16.70 -11.64 17.22
CA LYS A 212 -15.71 -10.70 17.76
C LYS A 212 -14.31 -11.29 17.72
N PRO A 213 -13.28 -10.47 17.56
CA PRO A 213 -11.90 -10.89 17.79
C PRO A 213 -11.71 -11.54 19.15
N SER A 214 -10.78 -12.48 19.28
CA SER A 214 -10.43 -13.11 20.55
C SER A 214 -9.83 -12.12 21.55
N GLN A 215 -9.07 -11.16 21.07
CA GLN A 215 -8.45 -10.09 21.84
C GLN A 215 -8.91 -8.72 21.32
N ARG A 216 -8.89 -7.69 22.17
CA ARG A 216 -9.01 -6.31 21.71
C ARG A 216 -8.02 -6.08 20.58
N THR A 217 -8.48 -5.51 19.48
CA THR A 217 -7.69 -5.32 18.27
C THR A 217 -7.71 -3.86 17.84
N THR A 218 -6.54 -3.31 17.58
CA THR A 218 -6.38 -2.00 16.97
C THR A 218 -6.17 -2.19 15.47
N ILE A 219 -7.03 -1.59 14.66
CA ILE A 219 -6.83 -1.41 13.22
C ILE A 219 -6.08 -0.09 13.03
N HIS A 220 -4.96 -0.15 12.34
CA HIS A 220 -4.08 0.98 12.09
C HIS A 220 -3.82 1.10 10.59
N ILE A 221 -4.34 2.16 9.96
CA ILE A 221 -4.09 2.45 8.55
C ILE A 221 -3.06 3.57 8.50
N SER A 222 -1.84 3.22 8.15
CA SER A 222 -0.70 4.11 8.23
C SER A 222 -0.55 5.01 7.01
N ASN A 223 0.23 6.05 7.18
CA ASN A 223 0.73 6.96 6.16
C ASN A 223 2.24 7.14 6.38
N TYR A 224 3.02 7.34 5.33
CA TYR A 224 4.48 7.43 5.33
C TYR A 224 5.22 6.09 5.47
N GLU A 225 4.59 4.95 5.14
CA GLU A 225 5.29 3.67 5.08
C GLU A 225 6.36 3.69 3.99
N GLU A 226 6.03 4.14 2.80
CA GLU A 226 6.90 4.20 1.61
C GLU A 226 8.18 5.03 1.80
N VAL A 227 8.24 5.82 2.85
CA VAL A 227 9.42 6.59 3.27
C VAL A 227 9.98 6.13 4.63
N GLY A 228 9.53 4.97 5.12
CA GLY A 228 10.16 4.19 6.18
C GLY A 228 9.76 4.53 7.60
N HIS A 229 8.63 5.25 7.84
CA HIS A 229 8.21 5.58 9.21
C HIS A 229 6.69 5.58 9.45
N GLY A 230 5.94 4.76 8.69
CA GLY A 230 4.48 4.68 8.78
C GLY A 230 3.96 4.46 10.19
N ALA A 231 4.10 3.26 10.72
CA ALA A 231 3.62 2.90 12.05
C ALA A 231 4.52 3.36 13.22
N ALA A 232 5.47 4.27 13.00
CA ALA A 232 6.28 4.82 14.08
C ALA A 232 5.47 5.58 15.14
N ALA A 233 4.18 5.86 14.89
CA ALA A 233 3.28 6.53 15.82
C ALA A 233 1.81 6.13 15.56
N GLY A 234 0.95 6.31 16.56
CA GLY A 234 -0.50 6.11 16.44
C GLY A 234 -1.01 4.81 17.04
N LEU A 235 -0.15 3.82 17.22
CA LEU A 235 -0.49 2.56 17.87
C LEU A 235 -0.52 2.72 19.43
N PRO A 236 -1.38 1.96 20.13
CA PRO A 236 -1.39 1.92 21.60
C PRO A 236 -0.09 1.32 22.18
N ASP A 237 0.34 1.84 23.34
CA ASP A 237 1.56 1.38 24.01
C ASP A 237 1.41 -0.01 24.67
N ASP A 238 0.19 -0.51 24.85
CA ASP A 238 -0.11 -1.77 25.53
C ASP A 238 -0.29 -2.97 24.59
N LEU A 239 0.10 -2.85 23.32
CA LEU A 239 0.02 -3.95 22.36
C LEU A 239 0.91 -5.13 22.78
N PHE A 240 0.39 -6.33 22.67
CA PHE A 240 1.13 -7.58 22.88
C PHE A 240 1.69 -8.16 21.56
N GLU A 241 0.92 -8.05 20.47
CA GLU A 241 1.30 -8.49 19.12
C GLU A 241 0.92 -7.41 18.12
N LEU A 242 1.79 -7.14 17.15
CA LEU A 242 1.53 -6.31 15.98
C LEU A 242 1.75 -7.14 14.73
N VAL A 243 0.79 -7.18 13.84
CA VAL A 243 0.91 -7.84 12.53
C VAL A 243 0.76 -6.80 11.44
N ALA A 244 1.79 -6.64 10.63
CA ALA A 244 1.70 -5.89 9.40
C ALA A 244 1.01 -6.76 8.34
N ILE A 245 0.01 -6.20 7.70
CA ILE A 245 -0.65 -6.76 6.52
C ILE A 245 -0.13 -5.94 5.36
N ASP A 246 0.86 -6.47 4.69
CA ASP A 246 1.56 -5.78 3.63
C ASP A 246 1.98 -6.79 2.57
N MET A 247 2.06 -6.38 1.31
CA MET A 247 2.22 -7.28 0.19
C MET A 247 3.49 -8.13 0.30
N ALA A 248 3.48 -9.27 -0.36
CA ALA A 248 4.61 -10.16 -0.47
C ALA A 248 5.22 -10.11 -1.88
N PRO A 249 6.46 -9.61 -2.05
CA PRO A 249 7.08 -9.51 -3.36
C PRO A 249 7.25 -10.87 -4.04
N VAL A 250 6.72 -11.01 -5.25
CA VAL A 250 6.91 -12.18 -6.10
C VAL A 250 8.11 -11.93 -7.01
N GLY A 251 9.00 -12.92 -7.15
CA GLY A 251 10.18 -12.81 -8.02
C GLY A 251 11.02 -14.08 -8.04
N GLU A 252 12.02 -14.10 -8.91
CA GLU A 252 12.95 -15.22 -9.01
C GLU A 252 13.70 -15.44 -7.67
N GLY A 253 13.71 -16.67 -7.20
CA GLY A 253 14.33 -17.04 -5.93
C GLY A 253 13.43 -16.88 -4.70
N GLN A 254 12.21 -16.37 -4.86
CA GLN A 254 11.20 -16.28 -3.81
C GLN A 254 10.24 -17.47 -3.87
N THR A 255 9.65 -17.85 -2.73
CA THR A 255 8.60 -18.86 -2.68
C THR A 255 7.21 -18.28 -2.90
N ALA A 256 7.07 -16.97 -2.69
CA ALA A 256 5.84 -16.21 -2.91
C ALA A 256 5.33 -16.33 -4.35
N ASP A 257 4.03 -16.41 -4.51
CA ASP A 257 3.34 -16.33 -5.80
C ASP A 257 2.02 -15.57 -5.67
N GLU A 258 1.37 -15.28 -6.77
CA GLU A 258 0.15 -14.48 -6.83
C GLU A 258 -1.13 -15.23 -6.37
N PHE A 259 -1.03 -16.48 -5.89
CA PHE A 259 -2.18 -17.32 -5.54
C PHE A 259 -2.27 -17.67 -4.05
N HIS A 260 -1.24 -17.35 -3.28
CA HIS A 260 -1.12 -17.67 -1.87
C HIS A 260 -0.97 -16.42 -1.02
N VAL A 261 -1.42 -16.47 0.24
CA VAL A 261 -0.90 -15.53 1.24
C VAL A 261 0.53 -15.94 1.58
N THR A 262 1.43 -14.98 1.72
CA THR A 262 2.81 -15.27 2.11
C THR A 262 3.11 -14.66 3.47
N ILE A 263 3.63 -15.49 4.36
CA ILE A 263 4.11 -15.10 5.69
C ILE A 263 5.60 -14.79 5.56
N CYS A 264 6.01 -13.59 5.93
CA CYS A 264 7.41 -13.19 5.90
C CYS A 264 8.13 -13.63 7.18
N ALA A 265 9.12 -14.49 7.04
CA ALA A 265 9.95 -14.92 8.17
C ALA A 265 11.05 -13.90 8.49
N LYS A 266 11.56 -13.20 7.46
CA LYS A 266 12.63 -12.22 7.57
C LYS A 266 12.58 -11.23 6.40
N ASP A 267 12.83 -9.98 6.69
CA ASP A 267 13.12 -8.94 5.69
C ASP A 267 14.50 -8.28 5.94
N ARG A 268 14.71 -7.07 5.41
CA ARG A 268 15.99 -6.34 5.58
C ARG A 268 16.26 -5.98 7.03
N GLY A 269 15.23 -5.66 7.82
CA GLY A 269 15.37 -5.20 9.21
C GLY A 269 15.66 -6.33 10.19
N GLY A 270 15.48 -7.57 9.78
CA GLY A 270 15.80 -8.73 10.59
C GLY A 270 14.72 -9.81 10.58
N PRO A 271 14.87 -10.89 11.35
CA PRO A 271 13.81 -11.87 11.47
C PRO A 271 12.63 -11.29 12.27
N TYR A 272 11.43 -11.59 11.82
CA TYR A 272 10.22 -11.34 12.59
C TYR A 272 10.16 -12.24 13.83
N HIS A 273 9.24 -11.96 14.76
CA HIS A 273 9.16 -12.72 16.00
C HIS A 273 8.80 -14.19 15.73
N TYR A 274 9.76 -15.08 15.95
CA TYR A 274 9.71 -16.51 15.55
C TYR A 274 8.42 -17.22 15.99
N ALA A 275 8.03 -17.08 17.26
CA ALA A 275 6.84 -17.78 17.77
C ALA A 275 5.54 -17.22 17.16
N LEU A 276 5.49 -15.93 16.82
CA LEU A 276 4.31 -15.35 16.17
C LEU A 276 4.23 -15.75 14.70
N THR A 277 5.34 -15.73 13.98
CA THR A 277 5.42 -16.21 12.59
C THR A 277 5.01 -17.68 12.48
N ARG A 278 5.55 -18.52 13.37
CA ARG A 278 5.18 -19.94 13.44
C ARG A 278 3.69 -20.14 13.77
N LYS A 279 3.14 -19.37 14.70
CA LYS A 279 1.70 -19.38 15.01
C LYS A 279 0.85 -19.08 13.77
N LEU A 280 1.22 -18.07 12.97
CA LEU A 280 0.50 -17.75 11.74
C LEU A 280 0.55 -18.89 10.73
N GLU A 281 1.70 -19.53 10.55
CA GLU A 281 1.86 -20.72 9.70
C GLU A 281 0.98 -21.89 10.18
N GLU A 282 1.02 -22.22 11.48
CA GLU A 282 0.19 -23.27 12.08
C GLU A 282 -1.33 -22.98 11.92
N LEU A 283 -1.73 -21.70 12.01
CA LEU A 283 -3.11 -21.28 11.79
C LEU A 283 -3.51 -21.46 10.31
N ALA A 284 -2.64 -21.08 9.38
CA ALA A 284 -2.89 -21.25 7.96
C ALA A 284 -2.98 -22.74 7.59
N GLN A 285 -2.07 -23.59 8.10
CA GLN A 285 -2.10 -25.04 7.90
C GLN A 285 -3.38 -25.67 8.45
N THR A 286 -3.76 -25.32 9.70
CA THR A 286 -4.92 -25.91 10.38
C THR A 286 -6.24 -25.50 9.71
N ALA A 287 -6.30 -24.30 9.14
CA ALA A 287 -7.46 -23.80 8.43
C ALA A 287 -7.44 -24.11 6.94
N GLU A 288 -6.45 -24.85 6.46
CA GLU A 288 -6.23 -25.22 5.04
C GLU A 288 -6.19 -23.99 4.11
N ILE A 289 -5.62 -22.87 4.60
CA ILE A 289 -5.43 -21.66 3.82
C ILE A 289 -4.20 -21.82 2.93
N PRO A 290 -4.31 -21.58 1.60
CA PRO A 290 -3.17 -21.58 0.69
C PRO A 290 -2.13 -20.54 1.13
N HIS A 291 -0.94 -20.97 1.55
CA HIS A 291 0.09 -20.08 2.10
C HIS A 291 1.50 -20.47 1.70
N LYS A 292 2.40 -19.50 1.79
CA LYS A 292 3.85 -19.63 1.62
C LYS A 292 4.57 -19.04 2.82
N LEU A 293 5.82 -19.43 3.01
CA LEU A 293 6.77 -18.80 3.93
C LEU A 293 7.97 -18.32 3.12
N ASP A 294 8.36 -17.05 3.31
CA ASP A 294 9.43 -16.46 2.50
C ASP A 294 10.37 -15.55 3.31
N VAL A 295 11.49 -15.16 2.71
CA VAL A 295 12.47 -14.22 3.24
C VAL A 295 12.88 -13.22 2.17
N TYR A 296 12.96 -11.94 2.51
CA TYR A 296 13.20 -10.85 1.57
C TYR A 296 14.48 -10.07 1.90
N PRO A 297 15.40 -9.87 0.93
CA PRO A 297 16.66 -9.17 1.21
C PRO A 297 16.54 -7.64 1.25
N PHE A 298 15.55 -7.06 0.54
CA PHE A 298 15.46 -5.61 0.31
C PHE A 298 14.10 -5.01 0.70
N TYR A 299 13.28 -5.77 1.38
CA TYR A 299 11.94 -5.38 1.81
C TYR A 299 11.97 -4.87 3.26
N GLY A 300 10.99 -4.06 3.64
CA GLY A 300 10.72 -3.60 5.01
C GLY A 300 9.23 -3.39 5.19
N SER A 301 8.76 -3.14 6.40
CA SER A 301 7.35 -2.93 6.70
C SER A 301 7.13 -1.99 7.87
N ASP A 302 5.88 -1.59 8.07
CA ASP A 302 5.41 -0.83 9.23
C ASP A 302 5.73 -1.49 10.57
N GLY A 303 5.81 -2.82 10.61
CA GLY A 303 6.21 -3.54 11.81
C GLY A 303 7.63 -3.19 12.27
N GLU A 304 8.57 -3.04 11.33
CA GLU A 304 9.92 -2.56 11.63
C GLU A 304 9.93 -1.09 12.05
N ALA A 305 9.11 -0.26 11.41
CA ALA A 305 9.02 1.16 11.77
C ALA A 305 8.59 1.33 13.23
N TYR A 306 7.66 0.49 13.70
CA TYR A 306 7.23 0.46 15.10
C TYR A 306 8.36 0.03 16.05
N TRP A 307 9.10 -1.04 15.73
CA TRP A 307 10.26 -1.47 16.52
C TRP A 307 11.33 -0.36 16.61
N ARG A 308 11.65 0.27 15.49
CA ARG A 308 12.63 1.39 15.47
C ARG A 308 12.18 2.60 16.27
N ALA A 309 10.88 2.80 16.41
CA ALA A 309 10.30 3.84 17.26
C ALA A 309 10.27 3.48 18.75
N GLY A 310 10.72 2.28 19.13
CA GLY A 310 10.83 1.82 20.51
C GLY A 310 9.66 0.92 20.94
N GLY A 311 8.84 0.42 20.02
CA GLY A 311 7.76 -0.50 20.35
C GLY A 311 8.28 -1.86 20.88
N ASP A 312 7.94 -2.19 22.12
CA ASP A 312 8.28 -3.49 22.75
C ASP A 312 7.15 -4.49 22.57
N VAL A 313 7.04 -5.06 21.35
CA VAL A 313 5.94 -5.94 20.94
C VAL A 313 6.45 -7.06 20.02
N ARG A 314 5.70 -8.16 19.96
CA ARG A 314 5.94 -9.22 18.98
C ARG A 314 5.43 -8.74 17.63
N VAL A 315 6.28 -8.74 16.60
CA VAL A 315 5.88 -8.34 15.26
C VAL A 315 5.92 -9.53 14.30
N ALA A 316 4.95 -9.58 13.39
CA ALA A 316 4.94 -10.44 12.22
C ALA A 316 4.44 -9.66 11.00
N LEU A 317 4.68 -10.24 9.83
CA LEU A 317 4.26 -9.69 8.55
C LEU A 317 3.69 -10.81 7.68
N PHE A 318 2.56 -10.59 7.07
CA PHE A 318 2.04 -11.40 5.96
C PHE A 318 1.16 -10.58 5.03
N GLY A 319 1.06 -11.02 3.79
CA GLY A 319 0.16 -10.37 2.84
C GLY A 319 -0.01 -11.11 1.52
N PRO A 320 -0.76 -10.51 0.58
CA PRO A 320 -0.98 -11.10 -0.73
C PRO A 320 0.29 -11.07 -1.57
N GLY A 321 0.51 -12.11 -2.36
CA GLY A 321 1.60 -12.12 -3.34
C GLY A 321 1.34 -11.12 -4.46
N ILE A 322 2.30 -10.23 -4.68
CA ILE A 322 2.23 -9.19 -5.71
C ILE A 322 3.49 -9.25 -6.58
N ASP A 323 3.27 -9.47 -7.88
CA ASP A 323 4.34 -9.44 -8.88
C ASP A 323 4.66 -7.99 -9.29
N ALA A 324 5.93 -7.73 -9.60
CA ALA A 324 6.45 -6.45 -10.06
C ALA A 324 6.19 -5.28 -9.09
N SER A 325 6.36 -5.49 -7.77
CA SER A 325 6.21 -4.42 -6.77
C SER A 325 7.03 -3.18 -7.15
N HIS A 326 6.50 -1.99 -6.81
CA HIS A 326 7.04 -0.68 -7.19
C HIS A 326 7.08 -0.38 -8.70
N ASN A 327 6.29 -1.16 -9.50
CA ASN A 327 6.14 -0.98 -10.95
C ASN A 327 4.65 -1.00 -11.34
N TYR A 328 4.28 -1.63 -12.46
CA TYR A 328 2.90 -1.97 -12.81
C TYR A 328 2.61 -3.38 -12.31
N GLU A 329 2.00 -3.43 -11.15
CA GLU A 329 1.86 -4.60 -10.31
C GLU A 329 0.73 -5.51 -10.74
N ARG A 330 0.79 -6.77 -10.27
CA ARG A 330 -0.27 -7.76 -10.50
C ARG A 330 -0.42 -8.69 -9.31
N THR A 331 -1.67 -9.04 -9.00
CA THR A 331 -2.04 -10.09 -8.05
C THR A 331 -3.24 -10.89 -8.56
N HIS A 332 -3.63 -11.92 -7.83
CA HIS A 332 -4.82 -12.73 -8.12
C HIS A 332 -5.78 -12.71 -6.93
N ILE A 333 -7.09 -12.82 -7.22
CA ILE A 333 -8.13 -12.85 -6.17
C ILE A 333 -7.91 -13.96 -5.13
N ASP A 334 -7.31 -15.09 -5.53
CA ASP A 334 -7.01 -16.20 -4.61
C ASP A 334 -6.05 -15.78 -3.50
N SER A 335 -5.00 -14.99 -3.82
CA SER A 335 -4.05 -14.49 -2.83
C SER A 335 -4.71 -13.48 -1.89
N LEU A 336 -5.55 -12.58 -2.41
CA LEU A 336 -6.31 -11.62 -1.60
C LEU A 336 -7.28 -12.34 -0.66
N ARG A 337 -8.00 -13.36 -1.18
CA ARG A 337 -8.90 -14.20 -0.37
C ARG A 337 -8.14 -14.96 0.72
N ALA A 338 -7.00 -15.58 0.38
CA ALA A 338 -6.18 -16.31 1.35
C ALA A 338 -5.63 -15.38 2.44
N THR A 339 -5.20 -14.17 2.08
CA THR A 339 -4.76 -13.14 3.03
C THR A 339 -5.91 -12.74 3.98
N THR A 340 -7.08 -12.45 3.44
CA THR A 340 -8.28 -12.12 4.24
C THR A 340 -8.67 -13.25 5.18
N GLN A 341 -8.62 -14.51 4.71
CA GLN A 341 -8.89 -15.69 5.54
C GLN A 341 -7.89 -15.83 6.69
N LEU A 342 -6.59 -15.56 6.44
CA LEU A 342 -5.59 -15.63 7.48
C LEU A 342 -5.78 -14.53 8.53
N ILE A 343 -6.15 -13.31 8.14
CA ILE A 343 -6.54 -12.23 9.07
C ILE A 343 -7.69 -12.70 9.97
N VAL A 344 -8.78 -13.21 9.37
CA VAL A 344 -9.96 -13.71 10.11
C VAL A 344 -9.58 -14.84 11.08
N THR A 345 -8.75 -15.77 10.63
CA THR A 345 -8.31 -16.92 11.44
C THR A 345 -7.41 -16.47 12.60
N TYR A 346 -6.49 -15.54 12.36
CA TYR A 346 -5.64 -14.95 13.38
C TYR A 346 -6.46 -14.19 14.43
N LEU A 347 -7.42 -13.38 14.02
CA LEU A 347 -8.28 -12.62 14.95
C LEU A 347 -9.15 -13.53 15.83
N GLN A 348 -9.54 -14.71 15.35
CA GLN A 348 -10.28 -15.69 16.14
C GLN A 348 -9.38 -16.55 17.05
N SER A 349 -8.09 -16.60 16.80
CA SER A 349 -7.13 -17.42 17.60
C SER A 349 -6.95 -16.86 19.00
N SER A 350 -6.58 -17.72 19.96
CA SER A 350 -6.27 -17.34 21.35
C SER A 350 -4.84 -16.78 21.48
#